data_988e94ef1b0af734d5a83ee2be36a999
#
_entry.id   988e94ef1b0af734d5a83ee2be36a999
#
_cell.length_a   1.000
_cell.length_b   1.000
_cell.length_c   1.000
_cell.angle_alpha   90.00
_cell.angle_beta   90.00
_cell.angle_gamma   90.00
#
_symmetry.space_group_name_H-M   'P 1'
#
loop_
_entity.id
_entity.type
_entity.pdbx_description
1 polymer ?
#
loop_
_entity_poly.entity_id
_entity_poly.type
_entity_poly.pdbx_seq_one_letter_code
_entity_poly.pdbx_strand_id
1 'polypeptide(L)'
;KKWYAGPRTYLGLMSEAFPNLFMITGPGSPSVKSNMLVSIEQHVDFVTESIIHMRSKGLELMEPIVSAENDWVDHVQEAANKTLFPRANSWYMGANIPGKPRLFMPYIGGVGTYRRICEEVVAENYKGFHFEAEATAAAAE
;
A
#
# COMPACT_ATOMS: atom_id res chain seq x y z
N LYS A 1 8.33 -7.95 13.67
CA LYS A 1 9.20 -6.75 13.71
C LYS A 1 9.47 -6.23 12.28
N LYS A 2 8.51 -6.44 11.37
CA LYS A 2 8.61 -6.14 9.94
C LYS A 2 9.01 -4.67 9.67
N TRP A 3 8.44 -3.70 10.38
CA TRP A 3 8.70 -2.27 10.21
C TRP A 3 9.87 -1.72 11.03
N TYR A 4 10.83 -2.57 11.38
CA TYR A 4 12.03 -2.11 12.12
C TYR A 4 12.83 -1.06 11.32
N ALA A 5 12.97 -1.29 10.01
CA ALA A 5 13.65 -0.38 9.09
C ALA A 5 12.74 0.72 8.50
N GLY A 6 11.54 0.89 9.04
CA GLY A 6 10.53 1.83 8.56
C GLY A 6 9.27 1.12 8.07
N PRO A 7 8.17 1.86 7.87
CA PRO A 7 6.92 1.31 7.36
C PRO A 7 7.10 0.79 5.92
N ARG A 8 6.47 -0.36 5.65
CA ARG A 8 6.48 -1.00 4.34
C ARG A 8 5.07 -1.42 3.97
N THR A 9 4.61 -0.99 2.82
CA THR A 9 3.28 -1.28 2.29
C THR A 9 3.35 -1.39 0.78
N TYR A 10 2.36 -2.03 0.18
CA TYR A 10 2.05 -1.88 -1.22
C TYR A 10 0.88 -0.91 -1.39
N LEU A 11 1.07 0.12 -2.21
CA LEU A 11 0.12 1.22 -2.48
C LEU A 11 -0.32 2.03 -1.23
N GLY A 12 0.29 1.82 -0.06
CA GLY A 12 -0.24 2.41 1.18
C GLY A 12 -1.52 1.73 1.68
N LEU A 13 -1.91 0.61 1.10
CA LEU A 13 -3.17 -0.09 1.33
C LEU A 13 -2.99 -1.38 2.13
N MET A 14 -1.95 -2.15 1.86
CA MET A 14 -1.71 -3.44 2.53
C MET A 14 -0.22 -3.66 2.79
N SER A 15 0.10 -4.60 3.67
CA SER A 15 1.48 -5.00 3.98
C SER A 15 1.61 -6.52 3.86
N GLU A 16 2.69 -6.99 3.26
CA GLU A 16 2.99 -8.42 3.11
C GLU A 16 3.07 -9.10 4.48
N ALA A 17 2.76 -10.38 4.57
CA ALA A 17 2.60 -11.19 5.77
C ALA A 17 1.46 -10.74 6.71
N PHE A 18 0.55 -9.88 6.24
CA PHE A 18 -0.68 -9.49 6.94
C PHE A 18 -1.88 -9.61 5.98
N PRO A 19 -2.31 -10.84 5.67
CA PRO A 19 -3.42 -11.06 4.75
C PRO A 19 -4.70 -10.39 5.27
N ASN A 20 -5.48 -9.87 4.33
CA ASN A 20 -6.76 -9.20 4.57
C ASN A 20 -6.68 -7.97 5.51
N LEU A 21 -5.48 -7.47 5.80
CA LEU A 21 -5.31 -6.23 6.56
C LEU A 21 -5.24 -5.04 5.62
N PHE A 22 -6.34 -4.33 5.47
CA PHE A 22 -6.41 -3.10 4.70
C PHE A 22 -6.15 -1.87 5.58
N MET A 23 -5.42 -0.92 5.04
CA MET A 23 -5.14 0.38 5.67
C MET A 23 -5.75 1.50 4.82
N ILE A 24 -6.49 2.39 5.46
CA ILE A 24 -6.93 3.61 4.81
C ILE A 24 -5.91 4.71 5.12
N THR A 25 -5.35 5.33 4.08
CA THR A 25 -4.27 6.32 4.18
C THR A 25 -3.04 5.83 4.95
N GLY A 26 -2.65 4.57 4.69
CA GLY A 26 -1.44 3.99 5.28
C GLY A 26 -0.15 4.61 4.73
N PRO A 27 1.01 4.26 5.31
CA PRO A 27 2.31 4.73 4.82
C PRO A 27 2.50 4.43 3.32
N GLY A 28 3.03 5.37 2.57
CA GLY A 28 3.17 5.25 1.12
C GLY A 28 1.93 5.65 0.33
N SER A 29 0.88 6.15 0.97
CA SER A 29 -0.29 6.72 0.29
C SER A 29 -0.19 8.24 0.11
N PRO A 30 -0.95 8.84 -0.83
CA PRO A 30 -0.97 10.30 -1.00
C PRO A 30 -1.51 11.02 0.22
N SER A 31 -0.81 12.07 0.67
CA SER A 31 -1.31 12.89 1.78
C SER A 31 -0.93 14.38 1.66
N VAL A 32 0.35 14.72 1.66
CA VAL A 32 0.87 16.06 1.98
C VAL A 32 0.42 17.17 1.01
N LYS A 33 0.15 16.85 -0.26
CA LYS A 33 -0.22 17.82 -1.30
C LYS A 33 -1.63 17.60 -1.84
N SER A 34 -2.42 16.82 -1.15
CA SER A 34 -3.79 16.48 -1.59
C SER A 34 -4.77 16.57 -0.43
N ASN A 35 -6.03 16.76 -0.78
CA ASN A 35 -7.10 16.64 0.20
C ASN A 35 -7.19 15.18 0.65
N MET A 36 -7.06 14.94 1.96
CA MET A 36 -7.09 13.61 2.54
C MET A 36 -8.42 12.89 2.29
N LEU A 37 -9.55 13.60 2.23
CA LEU A 37 -10.85 13.00 1.94
C LEU A 37 -10.87 12.31 0.58
N VAL A 38 -10.28 12.94 -0.45
CA VAL A 38 -10.18 12.34 -1.79
C VAL A 38 -9.35 11.07 -1.79
N SER A 39 -8.28 11.02 -0.97
CA SER A 39 -7.46 9.81 -0.82
C SER A 39 -8.20 8.73 -0.04
N ILE A 40 -8.98 9.10 0.99
CA ILE A 40 -9.80 8.17 1.77
C ILE A 40 -10.86 7.53 0.88
N GLU A 41 -11.62 8.33 0.12
CA GLU A 41 -12.64 7.83 -0.81
C GLU A 41 -12.05 6.83 -1.80
N GLN A 42 -10.95 7.18 -2.44
CA GLN A 42 -10.29 6.29 -3.39
C GLN A 42 -9.79 4.98 -2.75
N HIS A 43 -9.31 5.02 -1.50
CA HIS A 43 -8.92 3.82 -0.77
C HIS A 43 -10.13 2.94 -0.42
N VAL A 44 -11.23 3.56 0.01
CA VAL A 44 -12.47 2.85 0.31
C VAL A 44 -13.02 2.16 -0.94
N ASP A 45 -13.01 2.85 -2.09
CA ASP A 45 -13.43 2.28 -3.37
C ASP A 45 -12.56 1.07 -3.73
N PHE A 46 -11.22 1.23 -3.70
CA PHE A 46 -10.30 0.13 -3.99
C PHE A 46 -10.52 -1.08 -3.08
N VAL A 47 -10.66 -0.88 -1.78
CA VAL A 47 -10.90 -1.96 -0.80
C VAL A 47 -12.24 -2.63 -1.06
N THR A 48 -13.28 -1.85 -1.34
CA THR A 48 -14.62 -2.36 -1.63
C THR A 48 -14.60 -3.22 -2.90
N GLU A 49 -13.99 -2.73 -3.98
CA GLU A 49 -13.83 -3.47 -5.24
C GLU A 49 -13.01 -4.74 -5.05
N SER A 50 -11.94 -4.69 -4.25
CA SER A 50 -11.12 -5.87 -3.92
C SER A 50 -11.95 -6.94 -3.21
N ILE A 51 -12.76 -6.55 -2.22
CA ILE A 51 -13.63 -7.49 -1.50
C ILE A 51 -14.70 -8.09 -2.43
N ILE A 52 -15.30 -7.29 -3.31
CA ILE A 52 -16.27 -7.77 -4.32
C ILE A 52 -15.60 -8.75 -5.27
N HIS A 53 -14.38 -8.43 -5.74
CA HIS A 53 -13.59 -9.30 -6.61
C HIS A 53 -13.30 -10.65 -5.94
N MET A 54 -12.82 -10.63 -4.69
CA MET A 54 -12.55 -11.85 -3.92
C MET A 54 -13.81 -12.71 -3.78
N ARG A 55 -14.91 -12.11 -3.36
CA ARG A 55 -16.20 -12.84 -3.21
C ARG A 55 -16.69 -13.44 -4.51
N SER A 56 -16.58 -12.70 -5.62
CA SER A 56 -17.03 -13.17 -6.94
C SER A 56 -16.23 -14.37 -7.46
N LYS A 57 -15.02 -14.56 -6.97
CA LYS A 57 -14.10 -15.64 -7.35
C LYS A 57 -13.90 -16.72 -6.28
N GLY A 58 -14.61 -16.65 -5.16
CA GLY A 58 -14.42 -17.60 -4.05
C GLY A 58 -13.02 -17.52 -3.44
N LEU A 59 -12.45 -16.31 -3.36
CA LEU A 59 -11.14 -16.07 -2.77
C LEU A 59 -11.31 -15.60 -1.34
N GLU A 60 -10.50 -16.12 -0.42
CA GLU A 60 -10.57 -15.80 1.01
C GLU A 60 -9.38 -14.95 1.50
N LEU A 61 -8.26 -15.04 0.79
CA LEU A 61 -7.05 -14.33 1.17
C LEU A 61 -6.60 -13.40 0.05
N MET A 62 -6.22 -12.20 0.44
CA MET A 62 -5.50 -11.22 -0.38
C MET A 62 -4.34 -10.65 0.43
N GLU A 63 -3.14 -10.66 -0.14
CA GLU A 63 -1.98 -9.98 0.44
C GLU A 63 -1.01 -9.51 -0.66
N PRO A 64 -0.22 -8.45 -0.43
CA PRO A 64 0.82 -8.05 -1.37
C PRO A 64 1.93 -9.08 -1.44
N ILE A 65 2.52 -9.26 -2.63
CA ILE A 65 3.77 -10.00 -2.75
C ILE A 65 4.96 -9.11 -2.34
N VAL A 66 6.02 -9.73 -1.82
CA VAL A 66 7.22 -9.03 -1.30
C VAL A 66 7.84 -8.08 -2.32
N SER A 67 7.94 -8.50 -3.60
CA SER A 67 8.52 -7.67 -4.66
C SER A 67 7.69 -6.40 -4.91
N ALA A 68 6.37 -6.50 -4.98
CA ALA A 68 5.49 -5.34 -5.18
C ALA A 68 5.54 -4.35 -4.00
N GLU A 69 5.61 -4.87 -2.77
CA GLU A 69 5.82 -4.02 -1.59
C GLU A 69 7.16 -3.28 -1.65
N ASN A 70 8.24 -3.98 -2.05
CA ASN A 70 9.57 -3.37 -2.17
C ASN A 70 9.60 -2.30 -3.27
N ASP A 71 9.11 -2.63 -4.46
CA ASP A 71 9.08 -1.73 -5.61
C ASP A 71 8.27 -0.46 -5.29
N TRP A 72 7.16 -0.61 -4.55
CA TRP A 72 6.36 0.53 -4.11
C TRP A 72 7.09 1.43 -3.11
N VAL A 73 7.77 0.84 -2.12
CA VAL A 73 8.58 1.60 -1.16
C VAL A 73 9.67 2.39 -1.89
N ASP A 74 10.37 1.76 -2.83
CA ASP A 74 11.42 2.41 -3.61
C ASP A 74 10.85 3.53 -4.48
N HIS A 75 9.72 3.30 -5.15
CA HIS A 75 9.00 4.31 -5.93
C HIS A 75 8.62 5.55 -5.09
N VAL A 76 8.13 5.33 -3.86
CA VAL A 76 7.80 6.43 -2.93
C VAL A 76 9.06 7.24 -2.58
N GLN A 77 10.19 6.57 -2.29
CA GLN A 77 11.46 7.24 -1.98
C GLN A 77 12.02 7.98 -3.20
N GLU A 78 11.95 7.40 -4.39
CA GLU A 78 12.37 8.06 -5.64
C GLU A 78 11.56 9.33 -5.92
N ALA A 79 10.24 9.28 -5.73
CA ALA A 79 9.38 10.44 -5.87
C ALA A 79 9.75 11.55 -4.86
N ALA A 80 10.03 11.16 -3.61
CA ALA A 80 10.45 12.08 -2.56
C ALA A 80 11.82 12.73 -2.85
N ASN A 81 12.76 11.96 -3.38
CA ASN A 81 14.13 12.42 -3.68
C ASN A 81 14.17 13.52 -4.76
N LYS A 82 13.13 13.65 -5.56
CA LYS A 82 12.96 14.76 -6.53
C LYS A 82 12.51 16.07 -5.89
N THR A 83 12.40 16.11 -4.56
CA THR A 83 11.90 17.25 -3.77
C THR A 83 12.88 17.66 -2.69
N LEU A 84 12.55 18.71 -1.93
CA LEU A 84 13.36 19.16 -0.79
C LEU A 84 13.05 18.41 0.51
N PHE A 85 12.03 17.56 0.56
CA PHE A 85 11.63 16.85 1.77
C PHE A 85 12.74 16.00 2.41
N PRO A 86 13.56 15.25 1.67
CA PRO A 86 14.66 14.48 2.25
C PRO A 86 15.69 15.31 3.00
N ARG A 87 15.80 16.60 2.67
CA ARG A 87 16.74 17.54 3.32
C ARG A 87 16.16 18.14 4.60
N ALA A 88 14.85 18.04 4.80
CA ALA A 88 14.19 18.58 5.97
C ALA A 88 14.27 17.63 7.16
N ASN A 89 14.42 18.18 8.37
CA ASN A 89 14.33 17.41 9.61
C ASN A 89 12.86 17.30 10.05
N SER A 90 12.06 16.62 9.24
CA SER A 90 10.61 16.53 9.38
C SER A 90 10.17 15.18 9.91
N TRP A 91 9.04 15.16 10.63
CA TRP A 91 8.38 13.92 11.04
C TRP A 91 7.93 13.06 9.85
N TYR A 92 7.71 13.63 8.66
CA TYR A 92 7.47 12.89 7.41
C TYR A 92 8.63 11.97 7.03
N MET A 93 9.82 12.26 7.51
CA MET A 93 11.03 11.43 7.36
C MET A 93 11.25 10.48 8.53
N GLY A 94 10.36 10.43 9.51
CA GLY A 94 10.60 9.71 10.77
C GLY A 94 11.68 10.32 11.65
N ALA A 95 12.08 11.58 11.39
CA ALA A 95 13.19 12.25 12.08
C ALA A 95 12.90 12.54 13.56
N ASN A 96 11.65 12.45 13.98
CA ASN A 96 11.21 12.60 15.38
C ASN A 96 11.40 11.33 16.21
N ILE A 97 11.84 10.22 15.63
CA ILE A 97 12.06 8.94 16.32
C ILE A 97 13.56 8.63 16.31
N PRO A 98 14.27 8.82 17.43
CA PRO A 98 15.70 8.53 17.52
C PRO A 98 16.01 7.05 17.17
N GLY A 99 17.07 6.83 16.40
CA GLY A 99 17.54 5.49 16.03
C GLY A 99 16.73 4.80 14.92
N LYS A 100 15.69 5.44 14.37
CA LYS A 100 14.97 4.95 13.20
C LYS A 100 15.59 5.42 11.89
N PRO A 101 15.61 4.59 10.84
CA PRO A 101 15.97 5.03 9.50
C PRO A 101 15.06 6.15 9.03
N ARG A 102 15.63 7.08 8.28
CA ARG A 102 14.88 8.19 7.68
C ARG A 102 14.27 7.72 6.37
N LEU A 103 12.96 7.56 6.37
CA LEU A 103 12.16 7.18 5.22
C LEU A 103 11.03 8.19 5.04
N PHE A 104 10.84 8.67 3.82
CA PHE A 104 9.70 9.51 3.50
C PHE A 104 8.44 8.67 3.48
N MET A 105 7.50 8.96 4.37
CA MET A 105 6.32 8.13 4.57
C MET A 105 5.15 8.42 3.61
N PRO A 106 4.86 9.69 3.22
CA PRO A 106 3.78 9.96 2.26
C PRO A 106 4.20 9.69 0.81
N TYR A 107 3.23 9.36 -0.06
CA TYR A 107 3.44 9.42 -1.50
C TYR A 107 3.23 10.83 -2.02
N ILE A 108 4.23 11.40 -2.72
CA ILE A 108 4.24 12.78 -3.17
C ILE A 108 4.01 12.95 -4.68
N GLY A 109 3.83 11.86 -5.42
CA GLY A 109 3.60 11.87 -6.87
C GLY A 109 2.23 12.42 -7.30
N GLY A 110 1.36 12.76 -6.35
CA GLY A 110 0.03 13.32 -6.57
C GLY A 110 -1.08 12.28 -6.66
N VAL A 111 -2.29 12.67 -6.22
CA VAL A 111 -3.47 11.78 -6.16
C VAL A 111 -3.87 11.27 -7.54
N GLY A 112 -3.82 12.11 -8.58
CA GLY A 112 -4.19 11.69 -9.93
C GLY A 112 -3.28 10.59 -10.48
N THR A 113 -1.97 10.69 -10.25
CA THR A 113 -1.01 9.65 -10.61
C THR A 113 -1.24 8.38 -9.82
N TYR A 114 -1.45 8.50 -8.51
CA TYR A 114 -1.72 7.39 -7.63
C TYR A 114 -3.00 6.62 -8.03
N ARG A 115 -4.09 7.35 -8.31
CA ARG A 115 -5.35 6.75 -8.77
C ARG A 115 -5.15 5.92 -10.04
N ARG A 116 -4.43 6.46 -11.02
CA ARG A 116 -4.12 5.74 -12.26
C ARG A 116 -3.30 4.47 -12.01
N ILE A 117 -2.31 4.52 -11.10
CA ILE A 117 -1.55 3.32 -10.70
C ILE A 117 -2.48 2.27 -10.08
N CYS A 118 -3.39 2.65 -9.19
CA CYS A 118 -4.36 1.73 -8.62
C CYS A 118 -5.31 1.15 -9.69
N GLU A 119 -5.77 1.96 -10.63
CA GLU A 119 -6.60 1.52 -11.76
C GLU A 119 -5.85 0.52 -12.66
N GLU A 120 -4.57 0.75 -12.96
CA GLU A 120 -3.71 -0.16 -13.70
C GLU A 120 -3.53 -1.50 -12.95
N VAL A 121 -3.32 -1.46 -11.64
CA VAL A 121 -3.22 -2.67 -10.80
C VAL A 121 -4.50 -3.49 -10.87
N VAL A 122 -5.68 -2.87 -10.78
CA VAL A 122 -6.97 -3.55 -10.90
C VAL A 122 -7.15 -4.10 -12.32
N ALA A 123 -6.86 -3.34 -13.36
CA ALA A 123 -6.97 -3.75 -14.77
C ALA A 123 -6.05 -4.93 -15.11
N GLU A 124 -4.88 -5.02 -14.46
CA GLU A 124 -3.95 -6.15 -14.55
C GLU A 124 -4.27 -7.28 -13.54
N ASN A 125 -5.54 -7.40 -13.16
CA ASN A 125 -6.05 -8.46 -12.29
C ASN A 125 -5.41 -8.44 -10.89
N TYR A 126 -5.31 -7.26 -10.29
CA TYR A 126 -4.67 -6.97 -9.00
C TYR A 126 -3.18 -7.34 -8.97
N LYS A 127 -2.46 -6.96 -10.00
CA LYS A 127 -1.02 -7.18 -10.09
C LYS A 127 -0.29 -6.74 -8.81
N GLY A 128 0.60 -7.59 -8.34
CA GLY A 128 1.35 -7.36 -7.10
C GLY A 128 0.64 -7.87 -5.85
N PHE A 129 -0.57 -8.45 -6.00
CA PHE A 129 -1.25 -9.15 -4.94
C PHE A 129 -1.26 -10.66 -5.19
N HIS A 130 -1.21 -11.41 -4.10
CA HIS A 130 -1.43 -12.84 -4.05
C HIS A 130 -2.84 -13.09 -3.50
N PHE A 131 -3.52 -14.10 -4.04
CA PHE A 131 -4.84 -14.54 -3.60
C PHE A 131 -4.84 -16.03 -3.34
N GLU A 132 -5.59 -16.46 -2.33
CA GLU A 132 -5.90 -17.87 -2.07
C GLU A 132 -7.39 -18.08 -2.04
N ALA A 133 -7.83 -19.19 -2.61
CA ALA A 133 -9.20 -19.65 -2.49
C ALA A 133 -9.42 -20.34 -1.14
N GLU A 134 -10.69 -20.48 -0.75
CA GLU A 134 -11.08 -21.31 0.40
C GLU A 134 -10.48 -22.71 0.23
N ALA A 135 -9.75 -23.16 1.26
CA ALA A 135 -9.31 -24.55 1.28
C ALA A 135 -10.56 -25.42 1.30
N THR A 136 -10.89 -26.01 0.15
CA THR A 136 -11.93 -27.04 0.09
C THR A 136 -11.54 -28.08 1.14
N ALA A 137 -12.34 -28.19 2.20
CA ALA A 137 -12.19 -29.25 3.16
C ALA A 137 -12.23 -30.56 2.37
N ALA A 138 -11.06 -31.14 2.13
CA ALA A 138 -10.97 -32.46 1.53
C ALA A 138 -11.81 -33.36 2.42
N ALA A 139 -12.85 -33.93 1.85
CA ALA A 139 -13.76 -34.83 2.52
C ALA A 139 -12.92 -35.84 3.30
N ALA A 140 -13.03 -35.79 4.62
CA ALA A 140 -12.59 -36.87 5.49
C ALA A 140 -13.57 -38.01 5.24
N GLU A 141 -13.22 -38.94 4.35
CA GLU A 141 -13.77 -40.29 4.30
C GLU A 141 -13.04 -41.16 5.34
#